data_73bc4ce7cda6ae6759c838ccb9d8e27a
#
_entry.id   73bc4ce7cda6ae6759c838ccb9d8e27a
#
_cell.length_a   1.000
_cell.length_b   1.000
_cell.length_c   1.000
_cell.angle_alpha   90.00
_cell.angle_beta   90.00
_cell.angle_gamma   90.00
#
_symmetry.space_group_name_H-M   'P 1'
#
loop_
_entity.id
_entity.type
_entity.pdbx_description
1 polymer ?
#
loop_
_entity_poly.entity_id
_entity_poly.type
_entity_poly.pdbx_seq_one_letter_code
_entity_poly.pdbx_strand_id
1 'polypeptide(L)'
;MAKILEYDGVVIGAGHNGMICAAYLAKCGQKVMVVEKNMEVGGGLDSHEDRNYPGFWHNIHSVFHRGLMMLPWYRDLELENFGIHYYRPDPGVVHHFLDKTYLGWFADVKRT
;
A
#
# COMPACT_ATOMS: atom_id res chain seq x y z
N MET A 1 -11.53 -28.85 -24.51
CA MET A 1 -10.58 -27.91 -25.12
C MET A 1 -10.25 -26.81 -24.10
N ALA A 2 -8.97 -26.53 -23.86
CA ALA A 2 -8.59 -25.42 -23.02
C ALA A 2 -8.98 -24.10 -23.70
N LYS A 3 -9.63 -23.20 -22.98
CA LYS A 3 -9.98 -21.87 -23.48
C LYS A 3 -8.70 -21.02 -23.54
N ILE A 4 -8.30 -20.59 -24.71
CA ILE A 4 -7.21 -19.65 -24.87
C ILE A 4 -7.74 -18.26 -24.42
N LEU A 5 -7.07 -17.68 -23.46
CA LEU A 5 -7.33 -16.31 -22.99
C LEU A 5 -6.32 -15.38 -23.63
N GLU A 6 -6.80 -14.35 -24.27
CA GLU A 6 -5.97 -13.32 -24.89
C GLU A 6 -5.95 -12.07 -24.01
N TYR A 7 -4.77 -11.49 -23.84
CA TYR A 7 -4.52 -10.26 -23.10
C TYR A 7 -3.66 -9.31 -23.92
N ASP A 8 -3.89 -8.02 -23.75
CA ASP A 8 -3.09 -6.97 -24.38
C ASP A 8 -1.74 -6.78 -23.68
N GLY A 9 -1.68 -7.14 -22.39
CA GLY A 9 -0.46 -7.06 -21.61
C GLY A 9 -0.46 -7.98 -20.39
N VAL A 10 0.75 -8.30 -19.91
CA VAL A 10 0.97 -9.07 -18.70
C VAL A 10 1.89 -8.26 -17.77
N VAL A 11 1.45 -8.03 -16.55
CA VAL A 11 2.24 -7.42 -15.48
C VAL A 11 2.74 -8.52 -14.56
N ILE A 12 4.04 -8.62 -14.40
CA ILE A 12 4.68 -9.61 -13.54
C ILE A 12 4.97 -8.97 -12.18
N GLY A 13 4.31 -9.51 -11.14
CA GLY A 13 4.35 -9.01 -9.77
C GLY A 13 3.16 -8.11 -9.43
N ALA A 14 2.41 -8.51 -8.39
CA ALA A 14 1.28 -7.76 -7.84
C ALA A 14 1.66 -6.90 -6.63
N GLY A 15 2.86 -6.35 -6.62
CA GLY A 15 3.23 -5.27 -5.70
C GLY A 15 2.57 -3.95 -6.10
N HIS A 16 2.63 -2.93 -5.23
CA HIS A 16 1.94 -1.65 -5.44
C HIS A 16 2.25 -0.99 -6.79
N ASN A 17 3.50 -1.03 -7.26
CA ASN A 17 3.88 -0.45 -8.55
C ASN A 17 3.26 -1.21 -9.73
N GLY A 18 3.29 -2.55 -9.70
CA GLY A 18 2.68 -3.40 -10.71
C GLY A 18 1.17 -3.21 -10.77
N MET A 19 0.52 -3.15 -9.61
CA MET A 19 -0.93 -2.94 -9.51
C MET A 19 -1.36 -1.57 -10.04
N ILE A 20 -0.61 -0.50 -9.71
CA ILE A 20 -0.88 0.85 -10.25
C ILE A 20 -0.73 0.86 -11.76
N CYS A 21 0.35 0.26 -12.30
CA CYS A 21 0.57 0.16 -13.73
C CYS A 21 -0.58 -0.60 -14.42
N ALA A 22 -0.96 -1.76 -13.88
CA ALA A 22 -2.06 -2.56 -14.41
C ALA A 22 -3.39 -1.80 -14.38
N ALA A 23 -3.66 -1.05 -13.31
CA ALA A 23 -4.86 -0.24 -13.17
C ALA A 23 -4.93 0.88 -14.23
N TYR A 24 -3.83 1.58 -14.50
CA TYR A 24 -3.79 2.57 -15.57
C TYR A 24 -3.99 1.95 -16.94
N LEU A 25 -3.34 0.82 -17.22
CA LEU A 25 -3.54 0.11 -18.50
C LEU A 25 -5.00 -0.31 -18.66
N ALA A 26 -5.60 -0.88 -17.63
CA ALA A 26 -7.02 -1.26 -17.63
C ALA A 26 -7.94 -0.04 -17.81
N LYS A 27 -7.63 1.09 -17.19
CA LYS A 27 -8.36 2.36 -17.35
C LYS A 27 -8.28 2.89 -18.78
N CYS A 28 -7.19 2.60 -19.50
CA CYS A 28 -7.04 2.87 -20.93
C CYS A 28 -7.73 1.84 -21.83
N GLY A 29 -8.49 0.90 -21.27
CA GLY A 29 -9.24 -0.10 -22.04
C GLY A 29 -8.45 -1.36 -22.39
N GLN A 30 -7.22 -1.51 -21.87
CA GLN A 30 -6.41 -2.69 -22.12
C GLN A 30 -6.86 -3.86 -21.24
N LYS A 31 -6.90 -5.04 -21.81
CA LYS A 31 -7.13 -6.29 -21.08
C LYS A 31 -5.81 -6.79 -20.49
N VAL A 32 -5.60 -6.57 -19.21
CA VAL A 32 -4.32 -6.85 -18.55
C VAL A 32 -4.44 -8.06 -17.63
N MET A 33 -3.44 -8.93 -17.68
CA MET A 33 -3.22 -9.99 -16.69
C MET A 33 -2.14 -9.54 -15.70
N VAL A 34 -2.39 -9.70 -14.41
CA VAL A 34 -1.37 -9.58 -13.37
C VAL A 34 -1.03 -10.96 -12.85
N VAL A 35 0.24 -11.30 -12.80
CA VAL A 35 0.73 -12.59 -12.27
C VAL A 35 1.61 -12.34 -11.06
N GLU A 36 1.35 -13.07 -9.98
CA GLU A 36 2.08 -12.97 -8.71
C GLU A 36 2.56 -14.38 -8.30
N LYS A 37 3.79 -14.47 -7.80
CA LYS A 37 4.38 -15.73 -7.34
C LYS A 37 3.91 -16.15 -5.95
N ASN A 38 3.52 -15.18 -5.13
CA ASN A 38 3.04 -15.41 -3.77
C ASN A 38 1.53 -15.59 -3.75
N MET A 39 1.01 -16.19 -2.69
CA MET A 39 -0.44 -16.31 -2.48
C MET A 39 -1.08 -14.96 -2.18
N GLU A 40 -0.32 -14.05 -1.56
CA GLU A 40 -0.78 -12.72 -1.18
C GLU A 40 -0.30 -11.68 -2.20
N VAL A 41 -1.13 -10.68 -2.43
CA VAL A 41 -0.81 -9.53 -3.29
C VAL A 41 -0.47 -8.33 -2.42
N GLY A 42 0.22 -7.33 -3.01
CA GLY A 42 0.56 -6.09 -2.29
C GLY A 42 2.05 -5.82 -2.23
N GLY A 43 2.87 -6.87 -2.21
CA GLY A 43 4.33 -6.73 -2.12
C GLY A 43 4.75 -6.05 -0.82
N GLY A 44 5.38 -4.87 -0.89
CA GLY A 44 5.77 -4.11 0.30
C GLY A 44 4.60 -3.51 1.09
N LEU A 45 3.39 -3.50 0.56
CA LEU A 45 2.16 -3.06 1.25
C LEU A 45 1.37 -4.21 1.88
N ASP A 46 1.90 -5.42 1.75
CA ASP A 46 1.23 -6.61 2.23
C ASP A 46 1.09 -6.63 3.75
N SER A 47 -0.04 -7.16 4.22
CA SER A 47 -0.35 -7.32 5.63
C SER A 47 -0.79 -8.76 5.88
N HIS A 48 -0.20 -9.39 6.88
CA HIS A 48 -0.50 -10.77 7.26
C HIS A 48 -1.14 -10.83 8.64
N GLU A 49 -2.10 -11.73 8.76
CA GLU A 49 -2.61 -12.11 10.06
C GLU A 49 -1.54 -12.94 10.82
N ASP A 50 -1.37 -12.64 12.10
CA ASP A 50 -0.45 -13.40 12.96
C ASP A 50 -0.94 -14.85 13.11
N ARG A 51 -0.04 -15.80 12.80
CA ARG A 51 -0.38 -17.24 12.85
C ARG A 51 -0.62 -17.75 14.26
N ASN A 52 0.00 -17.12 15.26
CA ASN A 52 -0.10 -17.52 16.66
C ASN A 52 -1.19 -16.76 17.42
N TYR A 53 -1.55 -15.57 16.90
CA TYR A 53 -2.51 -14.68 17.56
C TYR A 53 -3.55 -14.21 16.52
N PRO A 54 -4.56 -15.04 16.23
CA PRO A 54 -5.61 -14.68 15.29
C PRO A 54 -6.31 -13.35 15.65
N GLY A 55 -6.60 -12.54 14.66
CA GLY A 55 -7.16 -11.20 14.84
C GLY A 55 -6.12 -10.08 14.88
N PHE A 56 -4.83 -10.41 15.00
CA PHE A 56 -3.75 -9.43 14.92
C PHE A 56 -3.13 -9.43 13.53
N TRP A 57 -3.01 -8.24 12.94
CA TRP A 57 -2.48 -8.04 11.57
C TRP A 57 -1.18 -7.25 11.63
N HIS A 58 -0.20 -7.68 10.87
CA HIS A 58 1.11 -7.07 10.79
C HIS A 58 1.38 -6.57 9.38
N ASN A 59 1.76 -5.30 9.27
CA ASN A 59 2.36 -4.77 8.05
C ASN A 59 3.81 -5.25 7.96
N ILE A 60 4.16 -5.91 6.86
CA ILE A 60 5.48 -6.56 6.76
C ILE A 60 6.58 -5.52 6.52
N HIS A 61 6.34 -4.50 5.69
CA HIS A 61 7.36 -3.52 5.33
C HIS A 61 6.86 -2.08 5.43
N SER A 62 5.67 -1.79 4.93
CA SER A 62 5.17 -0.43 4.76
C SER A 62 4.21 -0.05 5.88
N VAL A 63 4.77 0.34 7.01
CA VAL A 63 4.00 0.76 8.20
C VAL A 63 3.69 2.25 8.22
N PHE A 64 4.37 3.05 7.38
CA PHE A 64 4.29 4.49 7.42
C PHE A 64 4.21 5.10 6.01
N HIS A 65 3.02 5.51 5.60
CA HIS A 65 2.74 6.02 4.27
C HIS A 65 2.79 7.55 4.24
N ARG A 66 3.93 8.11 3.89
CA ARG A 66 4.09 9.56 3.73
C ARG A 66 3.63 10.02 2.36
N GLY A 67 2.60 10.88 2.32
CA GLY A 67 2.24 11.61 1.12
C GLY A 67 1.64 10.78 -0.03
N LEU A 68 1.27 9.53 0.17
CA LEU A 68 0.69 8.69 -0.89
C LEU A 68 -0.59 9.31 -1.48
N MET A 69 -1.41 9.95 -0.67
CA MET A 69 -2.63 10.63 -1.11
C MET A 69 -2.36 11.87 -1.99
N MET A 70 -1.11 12.37 -2.00
CA MET A 70 -0.69 13.50 -2.82
C MET A 70 -0.23 13.06 -4.22
N LEU A 71 -0.02 11.77 -4.42
CA LEU A 71 0.43 11.24 -5.69
C LEU A 71 -0.71 11.17 -6.71
N PRO A 72 -0.46 11.46 -7.99
CA PRO A 72 -1.50 11.54 -9.01
C PRO A 72 -2.38 10.30 -9.10
N TRP A 73 -1.79 9.12 -9.02
CA TRP A 73 -2.50 7.86 -9.14
C TRP A 73 -3.55 7.63 -8.02
N TYR A 74 -3.38 8.21 -6.83
CA TYR A 74 -4.35 8.10 -5.75
C TYR A 74 -5.70 8.70 -6.18
N ARG A 75 -5.67 9.88 -6.76
CA ARG A 75 -6.84 10.58 -7.28
C ARG A 75 -7.31 9.97 -8.60
N ASP A 76 -6.40 9.72 -9.53
CA ASP A 76 -6.72 9.28 -10.88
C ASP A 76 -7.38 7.89 -10.89
N LEU A 77 -7.03 7.03 -9.94
CA LEU A 77 -7.62 5.71 -9.75
C LEU A 77 -8.76 5.74 -8.71
N GLU A 78 -9.12 6.91 -8.18
CA GLU A 78 -10.24 7.11 -7.26
C GLU A 78 -10.18 6.21 -6.03
N LEU A 79 -8.99 6.03 -5.45
CA LEU A 79 -8.77 5.04 -4.40
C LEU A 79 -9.61 5.26 -3.13
N GLU A 80 -10.05 6.49 -2.88
CA GLU A 80 -10.97 6.78 -1.79
C GLU A 80 -12.30 6.03 -1.90
N ASN A 81 -12.77 5.79 -3.14
CA ASN A 81 -14.01 5.08 -3.41
C ASN A 81 -13.93 3.57 -3.09
N PHE A 82 -12.70 3.06 -2.87
CA PHE A 82 -12.44 1.67 -2.54
C PHE A 82 -12.22 1.42 -1.03
N GLY A 83 -12.61 2.37 -0.18
CA GLY A 83 -12.60 2.20 1.27
C GLY A 83 -11.23 2.34 1.92
N ILE A 84 -10.27 2.99 1.26
CA ILE A 84 -8.97 3.27 1.84
C ILE A 84 -9.11 4.38 2.89
N HIS A 85 -8.71 4.09 4.13
CA HIS A 85 -8.69 5.04 5.22
C HIS A 85 -7.28 5.21 5.78
N TYR A 86 -6.83 6.45 5.91
CA TYR A 86 -5.56 6.78 6.53
C TYR A 86 -5.76 7.31 7.94
N TYR A 87 -5.16 6.63 8.90
CA TYR A 87 -5.03 7.13 10.26
C TYR A 87 -3.79 8.02 10.35
N ARG A 88 -3.94 9.20 10.95
CA ARG A 88 -2.85 10.17 11.15
C ARG A 88 -2.67 10.41 12.65
N PRO A 89 -1.80 9.65 13.31
CA PRO A 89 -1.51 9.89 14.71
C PRO A 89 -0.80 11.23 14.91
N ASP A 90 -1.02 11.86 16.05
CA ASP A 90 -0.31 13.07 16.45
C ASP A 90 0.18 12.94 17.90
N PRO A 91 1.49 12.72 18.15
CA PRO A 91 2.59 12.80 17.19
C PRO A 91 2.63 11.62 16.21
N GLY A 92 3.09 11.92 14.97
CA GLY A 92 3.22 10.91 13.91
C GLY A 92 4.37 9.93 14.13
N VAL A 93 5.45 10.40 14.74
CA VAL A 93 6.65 9.62 15.10
C VAL A 93 7.18 10.10 16.43
N VAL A 94 7.67 9.20 17.26
CA VAL A 94 8.36 9.50 18.50
C VAL A 94 9.71 8.80 18.53
N HIS A 95 10.77 9.55 18.74
CA HIS A 95 12.11 9.04 18.98
C HIS A 95 12.42 9.07 20.47
N HIS A 96 12.73 7.94 21.05
CA HIS A 96 13.20 7.83 22.44
C HIS A 96 14.73 7.82 22.49
N PHE A 97 15.29 8.57 23.42
CA PHE A 97 16.71 8.63 23.67
C PHE A 97 17.10 7.83 24.93
N LEU A 98 18.40 7.47 25.04
CA LEU A 98 18.90 6.68 26.15
C LEU A 98 18.84 7.42 27.50
N ASP A 99 18.82 8.74 27.48
CA ASP A 99 18.66 9.60 28.66
C ASP A 99 17.20 9.72 29.13
N LYS A 100 16.28 8.93 28.55
CA LYS A 100 14.83 8.90 28.81
C LYS A 100 14.09 10.12 28.31
N THR A 101 14.71 10.98 27.53
CA THR A 101 14.01 12.04 26.79
C THR A 101 13.40 11.50 25.50
N TYR A 102 12.56 12.28 24.85
CA TYR A 102 11.99 11.91 23.57
C TYR A 102 11.81 13.14 22.67
N LEU A 103 11.79 12.91 21.36
CA LEU A 103 11.42 13.88 20.34
C LEU A 103 10.17 13.37 19.61
N GLY A 104 9.08 14.13 19.71
CA GLY A 104 7.86 13.84 18.98
C GLY A 104 7.76 14.70 17.72
N TRP A 105 7.46 14.08 16.58
CA TRP A 105 7.14 14.80 15.34
C TRP A 105 5.64 15.05 15.28
N PHE A 106 5.25 16.28 15.53
CA PHE A 106 3.87 16.69 15.53
C PHE A 106 3.44 17.29 14.19
N ALA A 107 2.14 17.26 13.91
CA ALA A 107 1.58 17.94 12.75
C ALA A 107 1.80 19.47 12.83
N ASP A 108 1.71 20.04 14.02
CA ASP A 108 2.13 21.41 14.29
C ASP A 108 3.64 21.46 14.57
N VAL A 109 4.39 22.04 13.63
CA VAL A 109 5.85 22.18 13.71
C VAL A 109 6.32 22.92 14.96
N LYS A 110 5.50 23.80 15.53
CA LYS A 110 5.84 24.52 16.78
C LYS A 110 5.87 23.63 18.02
N ARG A 111 5.30 22.44 17.93
CA ARG A 111 5.29 21.43 19.00
C ARG A 111 6.44 20.42 18.90
N THR A 112 7.16 20.38 17.76
CA THR A 112 8.36 19.59 17.54
C THR A 112 9.60 20.36 17.97
#